data_d43ffe981d8cae388c1180815c83d183
#
_entry.id   d43ffe981d8cae388c1180815c83d183
#
_cell.length_a   1.000
_cell.length_b   1.000
_cell.length_c   1.000
_cell.angle_alpha   90.00
_cell.angle_beta   90.00
_cell.angle_gamma   90.00
#
_symmetry.space_group_name_H-M   'P 1'
#
loop_
_entity.id
_entity.type
_entity.pdbx_description
1 polymer ?
#
loop_
_entity_poly.entity_id
_entity_poly.type
_entity_poly.pdbx_seq_one_letter_code
_entity_poly.pdbx_strand_id
1 'polypeptide(L)'
;AVESNVAELEEATFGRGKWFDVSDNAGDTDKQDVQFLRNKLTEDFENCMVRKAVAECLINSAVFGTGVGEIVIEEVKEMAPATQPIMGGDLQAVGVNITERVVVKLKPVLPQNFLIDPVATSVDDAMGVAIDEFVSRHHVEILQEQGVYNDTYIGNAAPDTDLEPDQDLTIYNDDKIRLTKYYGLVPRELLEEATNVDDEETNKDSESKYVEAIVVIANGGVLLKAEPNPYMMQDRPVVAFPWDVVPGRFWGRGVCEKGYNSQKALDTELRARIDALSLTIHPMMAVDATRLPRGAKPEVRPGKMILTNGDPREVLQPFNFGQVSQITFAQAGALQQMVQQATGAVDSAGIAGQ
;
A
#
# COMPACT_ATOMS: atom_id res chain seq x y z
N ALA A 1 1.09 -10.80 -12.72
CA ALA A 1 1.56 -9.55 -13.35
C ALA A 1 2.15 -8.59 -12.30
N VAL A 2 1.39 -8.19 -11.26
CA VAL A 2 1.91 -7.25 -10.24
C VAL A 2 3.16 -7.81 -9.57
N GLU A 3 3.10 -9.02 -9.01
CA GLU A 3 4.21 -9.66 -8.33
C GLU A 3 5.44 -9.84 -9.23
N SER A 4 5.24 -10.23 -10.50
CA SER A 4 6.34 -10.38 -11.46
C SER A 4 7.05 -9.05 -11.72
N ASN A 5 6.29 -7.98 -11.97
CA ASN A 5 6.85 -6.67 -12.24
C ASN A 5 7.57 -6.09 -11.01
N VAL A 6 7.02 -6.30 -9.81
CA VAL A 6 7.68 -5.87 -8.57
C VAL A 6 8.95 -6.66 -8.32
N ALA A 7 8.94 -7.98 -8.54
CA ALA A 7 10.12 -8.82 -8.38
C ALA A 7 11.25 -8.42 -9.36
N GLU A 8 10.92 -8.09 -10.62
CA GLU A 8 11.89 -7.59 -11.60
C GLU A 8 12.50 -6.25 -11.17
N LEU A 9 11.68 -5.33 -10.65
CA LEU A 9 12.18 -4.05 -10.15
C LEU A 9 13.03 -4.21 -8.89
N GLU A 10 12.61 -5.09 -7.98
CA GLU A 10 13.37 -5.39 -6.77
C GLU A 10 14.74 -6.01 -7.12
N GLU A 11 14.77 -6.95 -8.07
CA GLU A 11 16.02 -7.54 -8.54
C GLU A 11 16.89 -6.52 -9.28
N ALA A 12 16.31 -5.66 -10.12
CA ALA A 12 17.04 -4.60 -10.82
C ALA A 12 17.65 -3.59 -9.84
N THR A 13 16.98 -3.28 -8.74
CA THR A 13 17.41 -2.29 -7.74
C THR A 13 18.41 -2.90 -6.76
N PHE A 14 18.11 -4.05 -6.17
CA PHE A 14 18.85 -4.63 -5.06
C PHE A 14 19.72 -5.84 -5.45
N GLY A 15 19.52 -6.42 -6.64
CA GLY A 15 20.20 -7.66 -7.06
C GLY A 15 21.72 -7.55 -7.18
N ARG A 16 22.26 -6.34 -7.40
CA ARG A 16 23.70 -6.11 -7.54
C ARG A 16 24.45 -5.88 -6.22
N GLY A 17 23.79 -5.99 -5.07
CA GLY A 17 24.40 -5.84 -3.75
C GLY A 17 24.74 -4.38 -3.35
N LYS A 18 25.06 -3.50 -4.31
CA LYS A 18 25.21 -2.06 -4.10
C LYS A 18 24.10 -1.34 -4.84
N TRP A 19 23.13 -0.84 -4.13
CA TRP A 19 21.98 -0.13 -4.69
C TRP A 19 22.03 1.39 -4.47
N PHE A 20 22.95 1.85 -3.62
CA PHE A 20 23.24 3.28 -3.44
C PHE A 20 24.76 3.50 -3.33
N ASP A 21 25.18 4.71 -3.56
CA ASP A 21 26.55 5.15 -3.34
C ASP A 21 26.59 6.54 -2.73
N VAL A 22 27.63 6.82 -1.96
CA VAL A 22 27.87 8.12 -1.35
C VAL A 22 29.06 8.74 -2.05
N SER A 23 28.86 9.91 -2.64
CA SER A 23 29.93 10.68 -3.29
C SER A 23 30.03 12.08 -2.68
N ASP A 24 31.25 12.54 -2.48
CA ASP A 24 31.49 13.93 -2.13
C ASP A 24 31.60 14.78 -3.40
N ASN A 25 30.60 15.61 -3.64
CA ASN A 25 30.56 16.50 -4.81
C ASN A 25 31.45 17.75 -4.63
N ALA A 26 31.72 18.15 -3.39
CA ALA A 26 32.54 19.32 -3.09
C ALA A 26 34.06 18.99 -3.12
N GLY A 27 34.40 17.72 -2.89
CA GLY A 27 35.80 17.27 -2.87
C GLY A 27 36.59 17.71 -1.64
N ASP A 28 35.90 18.22 -0.63
CA ASP A 28 36.52 18.78 0.58
C ASP A 28 36.69 17.72 1.70
N THR A 29 36.08 16.55 1.56
CA THR A 29 36.05 15.52 2.60
C THR A 29 37.09 14.42 2.32
N ASP A 30 37.73 13.92 3.36
CA ASP A 30 38.66 12.80 3.23
C ASP A 30 37.95 11.54 2.72
N LYS A 31 38.57 10.83 1.77
CA LYS A 31 38.01 9.60 1.18
C LYS A 31 37.70 8.52 2.22
N GLN A 32 38.38 8.53 3.38
CA GLN A 32 38.14 7.61 4.49
C GLN A 32 36.82 7.91 5.18
N ASP A 33 36.47 9.18 5.34
CA ASP A 33 35.20 9.59 5.98
C ASP A 33 34.00 9.24 5.11
N VAL A 34 34.11 9.46 3.78
CA VAL A 34 33.08 9.05 2.82
C VAL A 34 32.86 7.52 2.85
N GLN A 35 33.96 6.76 2.96
CA GLN A 35 33.87 5.30 3.01
C GLN A 35 33.28 4.81 4.34
N PHE A 36 33.65 5.46 5.45
CA PHE A 36 33.05 5.20 6.77
C PHE A 36 31.54 5.48 6.75
N LEU A 37 31.12 6.63 6.26
CA LEU A 37 29.71 6.98 6.14
C LEU A 37 28.94 5.99 5.25
N ARG A 38 29.51 5.58 4.13
CA ARG A 38 28.90 4.57 3.26
C ARG A 38 28.68 3.25 3.99
N ASN A 39 29.69 2.76 4.69
CA ASN A 39 29.60 1.51 5.44
C ASN A 39 28.56 1.61 6.55
N LYS A 40 28.53 2.74 7.25
CA LYS A 40 27.58 2.99 8.32
C LYS A 40 26.13 3.02 7.81
N LEU A 41 25.87 3.74 6.70
CA LEU A 41 24.55 3.77 6.07
C LEU A 41 24.13 2.38 5.59
N THR A 42 25.06 1.59 5.03
CA THR A 42 24.74 0.22 4.60
C THR A 42 24.30 -0.64 5.78
N GLU A 43 25.04 -0.59 6.88
CA GLU A 43 24.71 -1.31 8.12
C GLU A 43 23.34 -0.86 8.68
N ASP A 44 23.08 0.45 8.69
CA ASP A 44 21.84 1.00 9.21
C ASP A 44 20.64 0.59 8.34
N PHE A 45 20.79 0.60 7.01
CA PHE A 45 19.72 0.18 6.08
C PHE A 45 19.42 -1.33 6.18
N GLU A 46 20.44 -2.15 6.39
CA GLU A 46 20.26 -3.59 6.63
C GLU A 46 19.54 -3.85 7.96
N ASN A 47 19.98 -3.21 9.04
CA ASN A 47 19.39 -3.34 10.39
C ASN A 47 17.91 -2.84 10.40
N CYS A 48 17.60 -1.80 9.67
CA CYS A 48 16.25 -1.22 9.58
C CYS A 48 15.35 -1.93 8.55
N MET A 49 15.86 -2.96 7.86
CA MET A 49 15.12 -3.68 6.82
C MET A 49 14.56 -2.74 5.73
N VAL A 50 15.29 -1.71 5.34
CA VAL A 50 14.86 -0.70 4.35
C VAL A 50 14.46 -1.37 3.04
N ARG A 51 15.19 -2.40 2.62
CA ARG A 51 14.85 -3.19 1.43
C ARG A 51 13.42 -3.73 1.47
N LYS A 52 13.00 -4.27 2.62
CA LYS A 52 11.63 -4.79 2.79
C LYS A 52 10.59 -3.67 2.70
N ALA A 53 10.86 -2.55 3.37
CA ALA A 53 9.97 -1.39 3.33
C ALA A 53 9.82 -0.83 1.91
N VAL A 54 10.91 -0.75 1.14
CA VAL A 54 10.86 -0.35 -0.27
C VAL A 54 10.07 -1.33 -1.11
N ALA A 55 10.23 -2.65 -0.90
CA ALA A 55 9.44 -3.66 -1.61
C ALA A 55 7.93 -3.50 -1.34
N GLU A 56 7.53 -3.24 -0.09
CA GLU A 56 6.13 -2.95 0.26
C GLU A 56 5.62 -1.67 -0.42
N CYS A 57 6.42 -0.61 -0.46
CA CYS A 57 6.09 0.61 -1.20
C CYS A 57 5.96 0.35 -2.71
N LEU A 58 6.81 -0.49 -3.30
CA LEU A 58 6.72 -0.87 -4.72
C LEU A 58 5.44 -1.65 -5.02
N ILE A 59 5.03 -2.56 -4.14
CA ILE A 59 3.75 -3.27 -4.27
C ILE A 59 2.59 -2.27 -4.26
N ASN A 60 2.59 -1.34 -3.29
CA ASN A 60 1.57 -0.30 -3.22
C ASN A 60 1.53 0.57 -4.48
N SER A 61 2.71 0.94 -5.00
CA SER A 61 2.82 1.70 -6.26
C SER A 61 2.27 0.92 -7.45
N ALA A 62 2.59 -0.37 -7.58
CA ALA A 62 2.12 -1.21 -8.68
C ALA A 62 0.60 -1.44 -8.65
N VAL A 63 0.00 -1.57 -7.45
CA VAL A 63 -1.44 -1.83 -7.28
C VAL A 63 -2.24 -0.53 -7.41
N PHE A 64 -1.90 0.48 -6.61
CA PHE A 64 -2.68 1.72 -6.47
C PHE A 64 -2.21 2.86 -7.37
N GLY A 65 -1.04 2.72 -7.98
CA GLY A 65 -0.47 3.70 -8.90
C GLY A 65 0.56 4.64 -8.28
N THR A 66 0.60 4.80 -6.96
CA THR A 66 1.61 5.59 -6.25
C THR A 66 1.99 4.89 -4.97
N GLY A 67 3.27 4.70 -4.75
CA GLY A 67 3.84 4.25 -3.49
C GLY A 67 4.20 5.45 -2.63
N VAL A 68 3.89 5.37 -1.34
CA VAL A 68 4.19 6.41 -0.36
C VAL A 68 4.95 5.78 0.80
N GLY A 69 6.00 6.43 1.24
CA GLY A 69 6.79 6.06 2.41
C GLY A 69 7.04 7.25 3.31
N GLU A 70 6.88 7.05 4.61
CA GLU A 70 7.22 8.01 5.66
C GLU A 70 8.63 7.70 6.18
N ILE A 71 9.49 8.70 6.26
CA ILE A 71 10.81 8.58 6.89
C ILE A 71 10.64 8.92 8.36
N VAL A 72 10.88 7.94 9.23
CA VAL A 72 10.73 8.09 10.67
C VAL A 72 12.11 7.99 11.33
N ILE A 73 12.41 8.93 12.20
CA ILE A 73 13.63 8.94 13.03
C ILE A 73 13.22 8.44 14.40
N GLU A 74 13.81 7.33 14.84
CA GLU A 74 13.56 6.73 16.15
C GLU A 74 14.85 6.63 16.96
N GLU A 75 14.76 6.90 18.25
CA GLU A 75 15.84 6.63 19.19
C GLU A 75 15.67 5.22 19.75
N VAL A 76 16.61 4.36 19.43
CA VAL A 76 16.64 2.97 19.92
C VAL A 76 17.69 2.84 21.01
N LYS A 77 17.29 2.30 22.17
CA LYS A 77 18.20 1.98 23.27
C LYS A 77 18.74 0.56 23.09
N GLU A 78 20.00 0.46 22.73
CA GLU A 78 20.72 -0.81 22.65
C GLU A 78 21.32 -1.14 24.00
N MET A 79 21.02 -2.33 24.53
CA MET A 79 21.57 -2.85 25.73
C MET A 79 22.68 -3.84 25.40
N ALA A 80 23.93 -3.47 25.69
CA ALA A 80 25.09 -4.35 25.53
C ALA A 80 25.64 -4.74 26.91
N PRO A 81 26.05 -6.01 27.10
CA PRO A 81 26.72 -6.39 28.37
C PRO A 81 28.01 -5.63 28.50
N ALA A 82 28.17 -4.91 29.64
CA ALA A 82 29.44 -4.31 29.99
C ALA A 82 30.37 -5.41 30.45
N THR A 83 31.42 -5.69 29.68
CA THR A 83 32.41 -6.72 30.00
C THR A 83 33.67 -6.08 30.53
N GLN A 84 34.18 -6.58 31.68
CA GLN A 84 35.51 -6.22 32.18
C GLN A 84 36.46 -7.40 32.05
N PRO A 85 37.71 -7.16 31.60
CA PRO A 85 38.71 -8.20 31.56
C PRO A 85 39.13 -8.58 32.98
N ILE A 86 39.06 -9.88 33.33
CA ILE A 86 39.59 -10.41 34.61
C ILE A 86 41.04 -10.83 34.38
N MET A 87 41.81 -10.78 35.48
CA MET A 87 43.18 -11.29 35.52
C MET A 87 43.17 -12.81 35.20
N GLY A 88 43.34 -13.18 33.92
CA GLY A 88 43.25 -14.56 33.43
C GLY A 88 42.76 -14.66 31.96
N GLY A 89 42.37 -13.55 31.35
CA GLY A 89 41.97 -13.49 29.94
C GLY A 89 40.49 -13.75 29.65
N ASP A 90 39.68 -14.07 30.66
CA ASP A 90 38.24 -14.23 30.50
C ASP A 90 37.53 -12.89 30.72
N LEU A 91 36.41 -12.70 29.99
CA LEU A 91 35.56 -11.54 30.11
C LEU A 91 34.35 -11.84 31.01
N GLN A 92 34.19 -11.07 32.09
CA GLN A 92 32.99 -11.17 32.94
C GLN A 92 32.05 -10.02 32.69
N ALA A 93 30.76 -10.33 32.52
CA ALA A 93 29.72 -9.31 32.44
C ALA A 93 29.50 -8.67 33.81
N VAL A 94 29.79 -7.37 33.94
CA VAL A 94 29.72 -6.62 35.19
C VAL A 94 28.49 -5.70 35.24
N GLY A 95 27.82 -5.49 34.11
CA GLY A 95 26.66 -4.60 34.03
C GLY A 95 26.07 -4.57 32.62
N VAL A 96 25.18 -3.62 32.40
CA VAL A 96 24.57 -3.36 31.10
C VAL A 96 24.93 -1.94 30.69
N ASN A 97 25.57 -1.80 29.53
CA ASN A 97 25.75 -0.50 28.89
C ASN A 97 24.53 -0.21 28.05
N ILE A 98 23.88 0.92 28.29
CA ILE A 98 22.78 1.42 27.46
C ILE A 98 23.38 2.46 26.53
N THR A 99 23.33 2.16 25.23
CA THR A 99 23.76 3.08 24.17
C THR A 99 22.53 3.55 23.44
N GLU A 100 22.32 4.84 23.39
CA GLU A 100 21.25 5.45 22.59
C GLU A 100 21.75 5.63 21.16
N ARG A 101 20.99 5.11 20.21
CA ARG A 101 21.30 5.19 18.79
C ARG A 101 20.09 5.74 18.03
N VAL A 102 20.33 6.77 17.25
CA VAL A 102 19.32 7.29 16.31
C VAL A 102 19.30 6.42 15.07
N VAL A 103 18.13 5.95 14.71
CA VAL A 103 17.91 5.04 13.59
C VAL A 103 16.86 5.65 12.66
N VAL A 104 17.17 5.67 11.37
CA VAL A 104 16.26 6.14 10.33
C VAL A 104 15.54 4.94 9.70
N LYS A 105 14.23 4.92 9.79
CA LYS A 105 13.37 3.87 9.23
C LYS A 105 12.51 4.42 8.12
N LEU A 106 12.28 3.60 7.09
CA LEU A 106 11.27 3.86 6.08
C LEU A 106 10.01 3.07 6.45
N LYS A 107 8.89 3.76 6.64
CA LYS A 107 7.59 3.17 6.95
C LYS A 107 6.69 3.27 5.71
N PRO A 108 6.29 2.14 5.11
CA PRO A 108 5.36 2.18 3.99
C PRO A 108 3.99 2.67 4.45
N VAL A 109 3.42 3.61 3.69
CA VAL A 109 2.11 4.19 3.94
C VAL A 109 1.12 3.67 2.91
N LEU A 110 -0.02 3.16 3.37
CA LEU A 110 -1.09 2.77 2.47
C LEU A 110 -1.72 4.00 1.83
N PRO A 111 -1.99 4.01 0.51
CA PRO A 111 -2.57 5.16 -0.18
C PRO A 111 -3.90 5.64 0.40
N GLN A 112 -4.69 4.74 0.99
CA GLN A 112 -5.95 5.08 1.67
C GLN A 112 -5.75 5.89 2.97
N ASN A 113 -4.56 5.82 3.57
CA ASN A 113 -4.20 6.52 4.79
C ASN A 113 -3.39 7.78 4.51
N PHE A 114 -3.16 8.10 3.24
CA PHE A 114 -2.40 9.25 2.81
C PHE A 114 -3.30 10.31 2.18
N LEU A 115 -3.30 11.50 2.74
CA LEU A 115 -4.10 12.63 2.30
C LEU A 115 -3.18 13.71 1.75
N ILE A 116 -3.49 14.18 0.56
CA ILE A 116 -2.77 15.27 -0.12
C ILE A 116 -3.77 16.18 -0.82
N ASP A 117 -3.39 17.42 -1.02
CA ASP A 117 -4.19 18.40 -1.78
C ASP A 117 -4.48 17.85 -3.20
N PRO A 118 -5.76 17.82 -3.63
CA PRO A 118 -6.16 17.35 -4.96
C PRO A 118 -5.51 18.10 -6.12
N VAL A 119 -5.07 19.34 -5.91
CA VAL A 119 -4.44 20.18 -6.95
C VAL A 119 -2.94 19.91 -7.06
N ALA A 120 -2.32 19.39 -6.01
CA ALA A 120 -0.88 19.15 -5.98
C ALA A 120 -0.44 18.05 -6.95
N THR A 121 0.73 18.23 -7.53
CA THR A 121 1.39 17.26 -8.43
C THR A 121 2.51 16.50 -7.74
N SER A 122 3.06 17.03 -6.66
CA SER A 122 4.13 16.44 -5.85
C SER A 122 3.90 16.71 -4.36
N VAL A 123 4.65 16.03 -3.50
CA VAL A 123 4.64 16.26 -2.05
C VAL A 123 5.09 17.69 -1.73
N ASP A 124 6.07 18.22 -2.47
CA ASP A 124 6.64 19.54 -2.22
C ASP A 124 5.74 20.68 -2.70
N ASP A 125 4.97 20.45 -3.77
CA ASP A 125 4.02 21.42 -4.35
C ASP A 125 2.71 21.54 -3.54
N ALA A 126 2.41 20.53 -2.72
CA ALA A 126 1.23 20.52 -1.88
C ALA A 126 1.33 21.54 -0.74
N MET A 127 0.20 22.13 -0.34
CA MET A 127 0.12 22.96 0.88
C MET A 127 0.53 22.17 2.12
N GLY A 128 0.18 20.89 2.16
CA GLY A 128 0.57 19.95 3.18
C GLY A 128 0.12 18.54 2.83
N VAL A 129 0.65 17.58 3.56
CA VAL A 129 0.29 16.16 3.46
C VAL A 129 -0.08 15.65 4.84
N ALA A 130 -1.04 14.74 4.90
CA ALA A 130 -1.42 14.11 6.16
C ALA A 130 -1.37 12.59 6.04
N ILE A 131 -0.97 11.94 7.12
CA ILE A 131 -0.90 10.50 7.25
C ILE A 131 -1.76 10.07 8.43
N ASP A 132 -2.74 9.23 8.17
CA ASP A 132 -3.57 8.62 9.19
C ASP A 132 -2.99 7.28 9.63
N GLU A 133 -2.84 7.09 10.92
CA GLU A 133 -2.32 5.87 11.51
C GLU A 133 -3.15 5.44 12.72
N PHE A 134 -3.42 4.14 12.82
CA PHE A 134 -4.07 3.57 14.00
C PHE A 134 -3.03 2.96 14.94
N VAL A 135 -2.87 3.57 16.09
CA VAL A 135 -1.86 3.21 17.08
C VAL A 135 -2.55 2.75 18.38
N SER A 136 -1.91 1.83 19.11
CA SER A 136 -2.42 1.42 20.43
C SER A 136 -2.28 2.57 21.43
N ARG A 137 -3.24 2.70 22.35
CA ARG A 137 -3.25 3.70 23.41
C ARG A 137 -1.94 3.70 24.21
N HIS A 138 -1.46 2.51 24.57
CA HIS A 138 -0.21 2.33 25.33
C HIS A 138 1.01 2.97 24.63
N HIS A 139 1.10 2.88 23.31
CA HIS A 139 2.21 3.50 22.56
C HIS A 139 2.16 5.03 22.62
N VAL A 140 0.97 5.61 22.59
CA VAL A 140 0.80 7.07 22.71
C VAL A 140 1.13 7.53 24.11
N GLU A 141 0.71 6.79 25.15
CA GLU A 141 1.03 7.07 26.55
C GLU A 141 2.55 7.03 26.81
N ILE A 142 3.27 6.07 26.23
CA ILE A 142 4.74 6.02 26.31
C ILE A 142 5.36 7.28 25.70
N LEU A 143 4.87 7.73 24.54
CA LEU A 143 5.38 8.94 23.88
C LEU A 143 5.04 10.22 24.66
N GLN A 144 3.92 10.24 25.39
CA GLN A 144 3.57 11.31 26.33
C GLN A 144 4.51 11.29 27.56
N GLU A 145 4.79 10.12 28.15
CA GLU A 145 5.75 9.98 29.25
C GLU A 145 7.18 10.39 28.84
N GLN A 146 7.56 10.16 27.60
CA GLN A 146 8.85 10.58 27.05
C GLN A 146 8.91 12.08 26.70
N GLY A 147 7.79 12.78 26.80
CA GLY A 147 7.71 14.20 26.45
C GLY A 147 7.73 14.51 24.94
N VAL A 148 7.54 13.49 24.10
CA VAL A 148 7.41 13.66 22.63
C VAL A 148 6.05 14.23 22.27
N TYR A 149 5.02 13.83 23.01
CA TYR A 149 3.64 14.30 22.88
C TYR A 149 3.21 15.04 24.15
N ASN A 150 2.30 15.99 23.97
CA ASN A 150 1.70 16.72 25.08
C ASN A 150 0.89 15.78 25.98
N ASP A 151 1.00 15.97 27.29
CA ASP A 151 0.24 15.20 28.30
C ASP A 151 -1.23 15.68 28.30
N THR A 152 -2.01 15.19 27.34
CA THR A 152 -3.42 15.54 27.17
C THR A 152 -4.24 14.26 27.23
N TYR A 153 -5.40 14.33 27.88
CA TYR A 153 -6.32 13.19 27.92
C TYR A 153 -6.91 12.91 26.54
N ILE A 154 -6.73 11.69 26.06
CA ILE A 154 -7.26 11.23 24.77
C ILE A 154 -8.48 10.37 25.04
N GLY A 155 -9.66 10.86 24.63
CA GLY A 155 -10.91 10.09 24.65
C GLY A 155 -10.86 8.90 23.67
N ASN A 156 -11.88 8.04 23.70
CA ASN A 156 -12.04 7.00 22.69
C ASN A 156 -12.34 7.66 21.33
N ALA A 157 -11.86 7.06 20.25
CA ALA A 157 -12.20 7.52 18.92
C ALA A 157 -13.72 7.48 18.75
N ALA A 158 -14.30 8.60 18.26
CA ALA A 158 -15.69 8.55 17.82
C ALA A 158 -15.78 7.55 16.67
N PRO A 159 -16.78 6.66 16.66
CA PRO A 159 -16.97 5.75 15.54
C PRO A 159 -17.15 6.59 14.27
N ASP A 160 -16.35 6.31 13.23
CA ASP A 160 -16.49 6.93 11.92
C ASP A 160 -17.88 6.57 11.39
N THR A 161 -18.80 7.53 11.39
CA THR A 161 -20.20 7.33 11.02
C THR A 161 -20.40 7.04 9.54
N ASP A 162 -19.35 7.19 8.72
CA ASP A 162 -19.38 7.01 7.26
C ASP A 162 -18.91 5.62 6.79
N LEU A 163 -18.35 4.80 7.67
CA LEU A 163 -18.02 3.41 7.34
C LEU A 163 -19.19 2.53 7.80
N GLU A 164 -19.81 1.82 6.85
CA GLU A 164 -20.77 0.74 7.21
C GLU A 164 -20.08 -0.17 8.23
N PRO A 165 -20.72 -0.41 9.40
CA PRO A 165 -20.11 -1.21 10.44
C PRO A 165 -19.99 -2.65 9.96
N ASP A 166 -18.83 -3.01 9.45
CA ASP A 166 -18.45 -4.41 9.33
C ASP A 166 -18.37 -4.93 10.76
N GLN A 167 -19.39 -5.69 11.17
CA GLN A 167 -19.68 -6.06 12.56
C GLN A 167 -18.51 -6.79 13.25
N ASP A 168 -17.53 -7.28 12.49
CA ASP A 168 -16.37 -7.99 13.02
C ASP A 168 -15.18 -7.06 13.38
N LEU A 169 -15.16 -5.81 12.92
CA LEU A 169 -14.06 -4.86 13.18
C LEU A 169 -14.28 -4.04 14.47
N THR A 170 -15.49 -3.93 14.97
CA THR A 170 -15.82 -3.13 16.16
C THR A 170 -15.22 -3.68 17.46
N ILE A 171 -14.97 -4.98 17.55
CA ILE A 171 -14.43 -5.62 18.75
C ILE A 171 -12.95 -5.31 18.99
N TYR A 172 -12.19 -4.97 17.92
CA TYR A 172 -10.76 -4.70 18.01
C TYR A 172 -10.38 -3.21 18.07
N ASN A 173 -11.35 -2.31 17.93
CA ASN A 173 -11.08 -0.86 17.81
C ASN A 173 -11.14 -0.07 19.12
N ASP A 174 -11.57 -0.67 20.23
CA ASP A 174 -11.81 0.08 21.47
C ASP A 174 -10.52 0.63 22.12
N ASP A 175 -9.36 0.05 21.80
CA ASP A 175 -8.04 0.49 22.35
C ASP A 175 -7.15 1.21 21.33
N LYS A 176 -7.63 1.45 20.11
CA LYS A 176 -6.84 2.12 19.08
C LYS A 176 -7.19 3.60 19.00
N ILE A 177 -6.14 4.42 18.89
CA ILE A 177 -6.23 5.86 18.67
C ILE A 177 -5.87 6.12 17.21
N ARG A 178 -6.70 6.90 16.51
CA ARG A 178 -6.37 7.42 15.19
C ARG A 178 -5.48 8.62 15.36
N LEU A 179 -4.24 8.53 14.89
CA LEU A 179 -3.30 9.64 14.82
C LEU A 179 -3.29 10.18 13.39
N THR A 180 -3.53 11.47 13.26
CA THR A 180 -3.34 12.19 12.00
C THR A 180 -2.08 13.03 12.14
N LYS A 181 -1.04 12.67 11.40
CA LYS A 181 0.23 13.39 11.30
C LYS A 181 0.16 14.30 10.08
N TYR A 182 0.26 15.59 10.29
CA TYR A 182 0.28 16.60 9.24
C TYR A 182 1.68 17.19 9.09
N TYR A 183 2.15 17.24 7.84
CA TYR A 183 3.41 17.86 7.43
C TYR A 183 3.10 18.93 6.38
N GLY A 184 3.35 20.20 6.69
CA GLY A 184 3.06 21.25 5.74
C GLY A 184 2.97 22.64 6.34
N LEU A 185 2.48 23.57 5.53
CA LEU A 185 2.35 24.98 5.88
C LEU A 185 1.23 25.21 6.90
N VAL A 186 1.56 25.81 8.03
CA VAL A 186 0.62 26.21 9.08
C VAL A 186 0.76 27.72 9.32
N PRO A 187 -0.34 28.46 9.54
CA PRO A 187 -0.25 29.86 9.95
C PRO A 187 0.53 29.99 11.25
N ARG A 188 1.50 30.91 11.28
CA ARG A 188 2.36 31.14 12.44
C ARG A 188 1.56 31.43 13.71
N GLU A 189 0.51 32.24 13.62
CA GLU A 189 -0.36 32.61 14.73
C GLU A 189 -0.93 31.39 15.46
N LEU A 190 -1.39 30.37 14.69
CA LEU A 190 -1.95 29.14 15.25
C LEU A 190 -0.87 28.26 15.89
N LEU A 191 0.34 28.28 15.36
CA LEU A 191 1.45 27.49 15.90
C LEU A 191 1.93 28.10 17.23
N GLU A 192 2.04 29.40 17.34
CA GLU A 192 2.40 30.12 18.56
C GLU A 192 1.35 29.93 19.67
N GLU A 193 0.05 30.01 19.34
CA GLU A 193 -1.02 29.70 20.28
C GLU A 193 -0.97 28.26 20.79
N ALA A 194 -0.61 27.30 19.92
CA ALA A 194 -0.54 25.87 20.27
C ALA A 194 0.67 25.51 21.14
N THR A 195 1.79 26.22 20.96
CA THR A 195 3.06 25.93 21.67
C THR A 195 3.18 26.63 23.03
N ASN A 196 2.34 27.63 23.33
CA ASN A 196 2.42 28.47 24.55
C ASN A 196 3.82 29.07 24.79
N VAL A 197 4.63 29.20 23.76
CA VAL A 197 5.97 29.75 23.85
C VAL A 197 5.89 31.20 23.38
N ASP A 198 5.97 32.12 24.34
CA ASP A 198 6.29 33.52 24.09
C ASP A 198 7.77 33.60 23.68
N ASP A 199 8.11 33.05 22.52
CA ASP A 199 9.47 33.13 21.98
C ASP A 199 9.72 34.55 21.45
N GLU A 200 10.15 35.43 22.37
CA GLU A 200 10.71 36.76 22.00
C GLU A 200 12.00 36.64 21.17
N GLU A 201 12.59 35.42 21.02
CA GLU A 201 13.88 35.20 20.36
C GLU A 201 13.82 34.55 18.98
N THR A 202 12.68 34.11 18.47
CA THR A 202 12.60 33.63 17.08
C THR A 202 12.62 34.79 16.11
N ASN A 203 13.76 34.98 15.47
CA ASN A 203 14.05 35.89 14.36
C ASN A 203 12.82 36.59 13.74
N LYS A 204 12.59 37.79 14.14
CA LYS A 204 11.59 38.73 13.56
C LYS A 204 11.87 39.09 12.10
N ASP A 205 12.92 38.51 11.50
CA ASP A 205 13.33 38.82 10.12
C ASP A 205 12.69 37.92 9.04
N SER A 206 11.91 36.88 9.39
CA SER A 206 11.15 36.13 8.38
C SER A 206 9.70 36.62 8.35
N GLU A 207 9.40 37.50 7.40
CA GLU A 207 8.06 38.06 7.11
C GLU A 207 7.03 37.00 6.64
N SER A 208 7.37 35.70 6.63
CA SER A 208 6.45 34.70 6.12
C SER A 208 5.31 34.43 7.11
N LYS A 209 4.09 34.59 6.63
CA LYS A 209 2.84 34.36 7.36
C LYS A 209 2.61 32.86 7.67
N TYR A 210 3.23 31.97 6.89
CA TYR A 210 3.13 30.53 7.01
C TYR A 210 4.50 29.91 7.30
N VAL A 211 4.52 28.88 8.13
CA VAL A 211 5.73 28.15 8.51
C VAL A 211 5.50 26.66 8.25
N GLU A 212 6.50 25.96 7.72
CA GLU A 212 6.47 24.50 7.64
C GLU A 212 6.51 23.92 9.06
N ALA A 213 5.51 23.11 9.39
CA ALA A 213 5.31 22.55 10.72
C ALA A 213 4.91 21.09 10.67
N ILE A 214 5.18 20.40 11.79
CA ILE A 214 4.73 19.04 12.07
C ILE A 214 3.64 19.13 13.13
N VAL A 215 2.44 18.67 12.79
CA VAL A 215 1.29 18.67 13.69
C VAL A 215 0.76 17.25 13.82
N VAL A 216 0.57 16.78 15.05
CA VAL A 216 -0.01 15.47 15.34
C VAL A 216 -1.29 15.64 16.13
N ILE A 217 -2.37 15.09 15.61
CA ILE A 217 -3.72 15.20 16.19
C ILE A 217 -4.24 13.79 16.48
N ALA A 218 -4.76 13.57 17.68
CA ALA A 218 -5.44 12.34 18.03
C ALA A 218 -6.96 12.46 17.85
N ASN A 219 -7.57 11.42 17.27
CA ASN A 219 -9.02 11.29 17.11
C ASN A 219 -9.70 12.53 16.48
N GLY A 220 -8.98 13.26 15.65
CA GLY A 220 -9.49 14.45 14.93
C GLY A 220 -9.74 15.70 15.78
N GLY A 221 -9.38 15.71 17.08
CA GLY A 221 -9.70 16.85 17.93
C GLY A 221 -8.70 17.15 19.05
N VAL A 222 -7.81 16.22 19.40
CA VAL A 222 -6.85 16.42 20.48
C VAL A 222 -5.47 16.67 19.90
N LEU A 223 -4.93 17.86 20.11
CA LEU A 223 -3.59 18.22 19.67
C LEU A 223 -2.55 17.56 20.59
N LEU A 224 -1.71 16.68 20.00
CA LEU A 224 -0.63 15.99 20.72
C LEU A 224 0.72 16.68 20.52
N LYS A 225 0.97 17.21 19.32
CA LYS A 225 2.25 17.83 18.99
C LYS A 225 2.02 18.93 17.95
N ALA A 226 2.68 20.06 18.14
CA ALA A 226 2.77 21.10 17.13
C ALA A 226 4.14 21.76 17.27
N GLU A 227 4.97 21.60 16.26
CA GLU A 227 6.31 22.19 16.25
C GLU A 227 6.68 22.63 14.83
N PRO A 228 7.53 23.66 14.68
CA PRO A 228 8.11 23.97 13.39
C PRO A 228 8.94 22.79 12.91
N ASN A 229 9.01 22.60 11.58
CA ASN A 229 9.73 21.49 10.98
C ASN A 229 11.22 21.50 11.41
N PRO A 230 11.70 20.49 12.15
CA PRO A 230 13.06 20.47 12.68
C PRO A 230 14.12 20.09 11.63
N TYR A 231 13.71 19.67 10.44
CA TYR A 231 14.64 19.25 9.39
C TYR A 231 15.35 20.45 8.77
N MET A 232 16.66 20.33 8.59
CA MET A 232 17.54 21.43 8.17
C MET A 232 17.10 22.09 6.86
N MET A 233 16.58 21.32 5.90
CA MET A 233 16.10 21.82 4.61
C MET A 233 14.60 22.13 4.63
N GLN A 234 13.93 21.99 5.77
CA GLN A 234 12.47 22.05 5.91
C GLN A 234 11.74 21.04 4.99
N ASP A 235 12.44 19.97 4.58
CA ASP A 235 11.89 18.92 3.76
C ASP A 235 10.83 18.13 4.54
N ARG A 236 9.80 17.69 3.84
CA ARG A 236 8.78 16.82 4.41
C ARG A 236 9.30 15.39 4.45
N PRO A 237 9.17 14.67 5.58
CA PRO A 237 9.69 13.29 5.70
C PRO A 237 8.80 12.26 4.99
N VAL A 238 8.32 12.60 3.81
CA VAL A 238 7.44 11.77 3.01
C VAL A 238 8.00 11.66 1.60
N VAL A 239 8.22 10.43 1.16
CA VAL A 239 8.66 10.13 -0.21
C VAL A 239 7.53 9.45 -0.96
N ALA A 240 7.16 9.99 -2.10
CA ALA A 240 6.14 9.42 -2.96
C ALA A 240 6.70 9.19 -4.36
N PHE A 241 6.36 8.05 -4.96
CA PHE A 241 6.75 7.73 -6.33
C PHE A 241 5.61 7.05 -7.07
N PRO A 242 5.21 7.60 -8.22
CA PRO A 242 4.18 7.02 -9.07
C PRO A 242 4.77 5.86 -9.88
N TRP A 243 3.95 4.81 -10.10
CA TRP A 243 4.29 3.71 -11.02
C TRP A 243 4.40 4.20 -12.46
N ASP A 244 3.35 4.85 -12.93
CA ASP A 244 3.31 5.58 -14.20
C ASP A 244 2.86 7.00 -13.92
N VAL A 245 3.68 7.95 -14.32
CA VAL A 245 3.38 9.37 -14.16
C VAL A 245 2.20 9.76 -15.05
N VAL A 246 1.19 10.36 -14.45
CA VAL A 246 0.09 11.02 -15.16
C VAL A 246 0.26 12.52 -15.02
N PRO A 247 0.55 13.25 -16.11
CA PRO A 247 0.75 14.70 -16.03
C PRO A 247 -0.42 15.41 -15.37
N GLY A 248 -0.12 16.32 -14.45
CA GLY A 248 -1.10 17.17 -13.80
C GLY A 248 -1.85 16.53 -12.63
N ARG A 249 -1.42 15.37 -12.12
CA ARG A 249 -1.96 14.82 -10.88
C ARG A 249 -0.89 14.06 -10.09
N PHE A 250 -1.04 14.04 -8.78
CA PHE A 250 -0.16 13.32 -7.85
C PHE A 250 -0.26 11.79 -8.02
N TRP A 251 -1.47 11.28 -8.13
CA TRP A 251 -1.71 9.84 -8.23
C TRP A 251 -1.34 9.32 -9.62
N GLY A 252 -0.39 8.42 -9.66
CA GLY A 252 0.03 7.70 -10.86
C GLY A 252 -0.97 6.63 -11.28
N ARG A 253 -0.66 5.92 -12.34
CA ARG A 253 -1.45 4.80 -12.86
C ARG A 253 -0.78 3.48 -12.53
N GLY A 254 -1.48 2.60 -11.81
CA GLY A 254 -1.00 1.27 -11.46
C GLY A 254 -1.18 0.24 -12.57
N VAL A 255 -0.55 -0.91 -12.38
CA VAL A 255 -0.66 -2.07 -13.28
C VAL A 255 -2.11 -2.57 -13.36
N CYS A 256 -2.82 -2.58 -12.23
CA CYS A 256 -4.21 -3.01 -12.17
C CYS A 256 -5.14 -2.10 -12.98
N GLU A 257 -4.96 -0.79 -12.93
CA GLU A 257 -5.75 0.17 -13.70
C GLU A 257 -5.52 -0.01 -15.21
N LYS A 258 -4.27 -0.23 -15.64
CA LYS A 258 -3.93 -0.48 -17.05
C LYS A 258 -4.57 -1.74 -17.60
N GLY A 259 -4.55 -2.81 -16.83
CA GLY A 259 -5.10 -4.12 -17.24
C GLY A 259 -6.61 -4.24 -17.12
N TYR A 260 -7.28 -3.34 -16.37
CA TYR A 260 -8.68 -3.49 -15.96
C TYR A 260 -9.67 -3.73 -17.13
N ASN A 261 -9.61 -2.90 -18.15
CA ASN A 261 -10.56 -3.00 -19.28
C ASN A 261 -10.38 -4.29 -20.08
N SER A 262 -9.12 -4.66 -20.33
CA SER A 262 -8.80 -5.91 -21.07
C SER A 262 -9.17 -7.14 -20.24
N GLN A 263 -8.91 -7.10 -18.93
CA GLN A 263 -9.27 -8.16 -17.99
C GLN A 263 -10.79 -8.33 -17.90
N LYS A 264 -11.55 -7.23 -17.82
CA LYS A 264 -13.02 -7.25 -17.80
C LYS A 264 -13.61 -7.82 -19.09
N ALA A 265 -13.04 -7.49 -20.24
CA ALA A 265 -13.47 -8.05 -21.52
C ALA A 265 -13.22 -9.57 -21.58
N LEU A 266 -12.03 -10.02 -21.14
CA LEU A 266 -11.69 -11.45 -21.07
C LEU A 266 -12.62 -12.21 -20.12
N ASP A 267 -12.91 -11.67 -18.96
CA ASP A 267 -13.81 -12.28 -17.97
C ASP A 267 -15.23 -12.43 -18.51
N THR A 268 -15.74 -11.39 -19.19
CA THR A 268 -17.06 -11.42 -19.85
C THR A 268 -17.11 -12.50 -20.94
N GLU A 269 -16.09 -12.61 -21.78
CA GLU A 269 -15.99 -13.63 -22.83
C GLU A 269 -15.96 -15.04 -22.24
N LEU A 270 -15.17 -15.26 -21.17
CA LEU A 270 -15.09 -16.55 -20.49
C LEU A 270 -16.42 -16.95 -19.86
N ARG A 271 -17.12 -16.02 -19.20
CA ARG A 271 -18.45 -16.26 -18.64
C ARG A 271 -19.47 -16.61 -19.70
N ALA A 272 -19.53 -15.82 -20.78
CA ALA A 272 -20.43 -16.10 -21.91
C ALA A 272 -20.17 -17.49 -22.52
N ARG A 273 -18.92 -17.91 -22.58
CA ARG A 273 -18.53 -19.24 -23.05
C ARG A 273 -18.99 -20.34 -22.11
N ILE A 274 -18.82 -20.17 -20.80
CA ILE A 274 -19.28 -21.13 -19.78
C ILE A 274 -20.79 -21.29 -19.87
N ASP A 275 -21.53 -20.18 -20.03
CA ASP A 275 -22.99 -20.19 -20.20
C ASP A 275 -23.40 -20.91 -21.47
N ALA A 276 -22.73 -20.65 -22.60
CA ALA A 276 -22.98 -21.33 -23.87
C ALA A 276 -22.69 -22.84 -23.79
N LEU A 277 -21.60 -23.23 -23.10
CA LEU A 277 -21.30 -24.65 -22.85
C LEU A 277 -22.36 -25.29 -21.95
N SER A 278 -22.83 -24.60 -20.93
CA SER A 278 -23.91 -25.09 -20.06
C SER A 278 -25.20 -25.37 -20.86
N LEU A 279 -25.58 -24.45 -21.77
CA LEU A 279 -26.74 -24.62 -22.69
C LEU A 279 -26.54 -25.76 -23.69
N THR A 280 -25.28 -26.02 -24.08
CA THR A 280 -24.97 -27.14 -25.01
C THR A 280 -25.03 -28.49 -24.32
N ILE A 281 -24.57 -28.56 -23.04
CA ILE A 281 -24.58 -29.77 -22.23
C ILE A 281 -25.99 -30.08 -21.73
N HIS A 282 -26.75 -29.07 -21.36
CA HIS A 282 -28.15 -29.18 -20.94
C HIS A 282 -29.07 -28.44 -21.91
N PRO A 283 -29.35 -29.01 -23.11
CA PRO A 283 -30.16 -28.34 -24.08
C PRO A 283 -31.57 -28.14 -23.54
N MET A 284 -32.15 -26.96 -23.80
CA MET A 284 -33.54 -26.71 -23.50
C MET A 284 -34.41 -27.59 -24.42
N MET A 285 -35.47 -28.15 -23.86
CA MET A 285 -36.43 -28.93 -24.60
C MET A 285 -37.79 -28.24 -24.60
N ALA A 286 -38.37 -28.05 -25.77
CA ALA A 286 -39.76 -27.68 -25.88
C ALA A 286 -40.64 -28.94 -25.77
N VAL A 287 -41.62 -28.87 -24.92
CA VAL A 287 -42.53 -29.99 -24.66
C VAL A 287 -43.95 -29.55 -24.91
N ASP A 288 -44.67 -30.27 -25.75
CA ASP A 288 -46.08 -30.03 -25.96
C ASP A 288 -46.90 -30.59 -24.76
N ALA A 289 -47.33 -29.67 -23.88
CA ALA A 289 -48.07 -30.00 -22.69
C ALA A 289 -49.41 -30.67 -22.94
N THR A 290 -49.97 -30.52 -24.13
CA THR A 290 -51.31 -31.09 -24.48
C THR A 290 -51.24 -32.60 -24.77
N ARG A 291 -50.03 -33.07 -25.17
CA ARG A 291 -49.80 -34.48 -25.53
C ARG A 291 -49.07 -35.28 -24.47
N LEU A 292 -48.86 -34.68 -23.29
CA LEU A 292 -48.30 -35.39 -22.14
C LEU A 292 -49.42 -36.00 -21.30
N PRO A 293 -49.22 -37.22 -20.72
CA PRO A 293 -50.14 -37.79 -19.76
C PRO A 293 -50.33 -36.88 -18.52
N ARG A 294 -51.54 -36.78 -18.02
CA ARG A 294 -51.82 -35.97 -16.80
C ARG A 294 -50.89 -36.42 -15.63
N GLY A 295 -50.11 -35.52 -15.10
CA GLY A 295 -49.21 -35.77 -13.95
C GLY A 295 -47.79 -36.16 -14.36
N ALA A 296 -47.43 -36.25 -15.66
CA ALA A 296 -46.07 -36.47 -16.10
C ALA A 296 -45.26 -35.20 -15.86
N LYS A 297 -44.22 -35.29 -15.02
CA LYS A 297 -43.19 -34.23 -14.89
C LYS A 297 -42.08 -34.49 -15.90
N PRO A 298 -41.83 -33.60 -16.88
CA PRO A 298 -40.76 -33.74 -17.84
C PRO A 298 -39.41 -33.44 -17.12
N GLU A 299 -38.83 -34.43 -16.48
CA GLU A 299 -37.46 -34.35 -15.98
C GLU A 299 -36.51 -35.04 -16.95
N VAL A 300 -35.49 -34.34 -17.40
CA VAL A 300 -34.42 -34.90 -18.24
C VAL A 300 -33.37 -35.55 -17.35
N ARG A 301 -33.34 -36.90 -17.33
CA ARG A 301 -32.31 -37.68 -16.66
C ARG A 301 -31.80 -38.78 -17.63
N PRO A 302 -30.52 -39.11 -17.63
CA PRO A 302 -30.00 -40.21 -18.42
C PRO A 302 -30.76 -41.49 -18.16
N GLY A 303 -31.26 -42.15 -19.24
CA GLY A 303 -31.99 -43.43 -19.12
C GLY A 303 -33.46 -43.31 -18.73
N LYS A 304 -34.04 -42.15 -18.55
CA LYS A 304 -35.46 -41.97 -18.22
C LYS A 304 -36.32 -42.16 -19.46
N MET A 305 -37.32 -43.05 -19.41
CA MET A 305 -38.33 -43.19 -20.43
C MET A 305 -39.46 -42.16 -20.17
N ILE A 306 -39.80 -41.40 -21.20
CA ILE A 306 -40.90 -40.43 -21.16
C ILE A 306 -42.02 -41.02 -22.00
N LEU A 307 -43.20 -41.26 -21.41
CA LEU A 307 -44.39 -41.70 -22.10
C LEU A 307 -45.05 -40.53 -22.74
N THR A 308 -45.37 -40.63 -24.04
CA THR A 308 -46.05 -39.55 -24.80
C THR A 308 -47.31 -40.09 -25.48
N ASN A 309 -48.35 -39.27 -25.57
CA ASN A 309 -49.55 -39.56 -26.33
C ASN A 309 -49.38 -39.05 -27.79
N GLY A 310 -48.73 -39.81 -28.67
CA GLY A 310 -48.48 -39.45 -30.03
C GLY A 310 -47.03 -39.67 -30.46
N ASP A 311 -46.61 -39.11 -31.62
CA ASP A 311 -45.25 -39.21 -32.09
C ASP A 311 -44.27 -38.50 -31.13
N PRO A 312 -43.26 -39.18 -30.52
CA PRO A 312 -42.30 -38.55 -29.63
C PRO A 312 -41.53 -37.37 -30.23
N ARG A 313 -41.32 -37.40 -31.57
CA ARG A 313 -40.62 -36.33 -32.30
C ARG A 313 -41.39 -35.02 -32.36
N GLU A 314 -42.72 -35.07 -32.33
CA GLU A 314 -43.58 -33.89 -32.32
C GLU A 314 -43.79 -33.34 -30.91
N VAL A 315 -43.67 -34.18 -29.88
CA VAL A 315 -43.90 -33.84 -28.47
C VAL A 315 -42.67 -33.24 -27.80
N LEU A 316 -41.50 -33.70 -28.20
CA LEU A 316 -40.20 -33.31 -27.59
C LEU A 316 -39.28 -32.78 -28.68
N GLN A 317 -39.07 -31.47 -28.74
CA GLN A 317 -38.11 -30.85 -29.66
C GLN A 317 -36.93 -30.30 -28.87
N PRO A 318 -35.72 -30.85 -29.08
CA PRO A 318 -34.52 -30.27 -28.50
C PRO A 318 -34.15 -28.99 -29.23
N PHE A 319 -33.98 -27.88 -28.50
CA PHE A 319 -33.42 -26.66 -29.04
C PHE A 319 -31.91 -26.73 -29.02
N ASN A 320 -31.29 -26.84 -30.17
CA ASN A 320 -29.84 -26.75 -30.34
C ASN A 320 -29.46 -25.26 -30.49
N PHE A 321 -28.98 -24.66 -29.41
CA PHE A 321 -28.36 -23.34 -29.47
C PHE A 321 -26.91 -23.55 -29.93
N GLY A 322 -26.65 -23.48 -31.19
CA GLY A 322 -25.35 -23.48 -31.85
C GLY A 322 -24.13 -24.03 -31.08
N GLN A 323 -23.16 -24.50 -31.80
CA GLN A 323 -21.88 -24.91 -31.18
C GLN A 323 -21.05 -23.68 -30.89
N VAL A 324 -20.30 -23.69 -29.75
CA VAL A 324 -19.31 -22.67 -29.44
C VAL A 324 -18.27 -22.64 -30.57
N SER A 325 -18.17 -21.51 -31.26
CA SER A 325 -17.28 -21.36 -32.42
C SER A 325 -15.81 -21.38 -31.97
N GLN A 326 -14.92 -22.01 -32.75
CA GLN A 326 -13.46 -21.97 -32.53
C GLN A 326 -12.92 -20.54 -32.61
N ILE A 327 -13.59 -19.61 -33.24
CA ILE A 327 -13.20 -18.20 -33.31
C ILE A 327 -13.15 -17.56 -31.93
N THR A 328 -14.04 -17.97 -31.01
CA THR A 328 -14.07 -17.46 -29.64
C THR A 328 -12.83 -17.86 -28.83
N PHE A 329 -12.21 -19.00 -29.15
CA PHE A 329 -10.94 -19.40 -28.52
C PHE A 329 -9.77 -18.51 -28.98
N ALA A 330 -9.72 -18.17 -30.26
CA ALA A 330 -8.72 -17.25 -30.79
C ALA A 330 -8.89 -15.84 -30.20
N GLN A 331 -10.13 -15.39 -30.06
CA GLN A 331 -10.46 -14.10 -29.43
C GLN A 331 -10.03 -14.07 -27.96
N ALA A 332 -10.27 -15.12 -27.18
CA ALA A 332 -9.84 -15.19 -25.80
C ALA A 332 -8.31 -15.17 -25.67
N GLY A 333 -7.60 -15.88 -26.58
CA GLY A 333 -6.14 -15.81 -26.65
C GLY A 333 -5.62 -14.41 -26.97
N ALA A 334 -6.25 -13.71 -27.91
CA ALA A 334 -5.89 -12.34 -28.22
C ALA A 334 -6.15 -11.38 -27.04
N LEU A 335 -7.25 -11.54 -26.32
CA LEU A 335 -7.55 -10.74 -25.13
C LEU A 335 -6.55 -11.05 -23.99
N GLN A 336 -6.13 -12.30 -23.83
CA GLN A 336 -5.10 -12.66 -22.86
C GLN A 336 -3.77 -12.00 -23.19
N GLN A 337 -3.37 -11.97 -24.46
CA GLN A 337 -2.15 -11.24 -24.89
C GLN A 337 -2.29 -9.73 -24.63
N MET A 338 -3.46 -9.15 -24.87
CA MET A 338 -3.72 -7.73 -24.56
C MET A 338 -3.56 -7.44 -23.07
N VAL A 339 -4.03 -8.33 -22.19
CA VAL A 339 -3.83 -8.21 -20.73
C VAL A 339 -2.35 -8.25 -20.40
N GLN A 340 -1.60 -9.20 -20.95
CA GLN A 340 -0.16 -9.31 -20.74
C GLN A 340 0.59 -8.06 -21.21
N GLN A 341 0.27 -7.55 -22.40
CA GLN A 341 0.88 -6.32 -22.93
C GLN A 341 0.53 -5.09 -22.07
N ALA A 342 -0.73 -4.95 -21.67
CA ALA A 342 -1.18 -3.81 -20.86
C ALA A 342 -0.55 -3.79 -19.47
N THR A 343 -0.31 -4.97 -18.88
CA THR A 343 0.27 -5.11 -17.54
C THR A 343 1.80 -5.16 -17.55
N GLY A 344 2.44 -5.24 -18.72
CA GLY A 344 3.90 -5.38 -18.83
C GLY A 344 4.44 -6.74 -18.37
N ALA A 345 3.55 -7.69 -18.05
CA ALA A 345 3.96 -9.07 -17.73
C ALA A 345 4.40 -9.78 -19.00
N VAL A 346 5.64 -9.57 -19.40
CA VAL A 346 6.28 -10.32 -20.46
C VAL A 346 6.63 -11.68 -19.89
N ASP A 347 6.20 -12.77 -20.55
CA ASP A 347 6.66 -14.12 -20.22
C ASP A 347 8.19 -14.13 -20.37
N SER A 348 8.91 -14.08 -19.28
CA SER A 348 10.37 -14.17 -19.23
C SER A 348 10.88 -15.51 -19.83
N ALA A 349 10.01 -16.50 -19.99
CA ALA A 349 10.29 -17.76 -20.68
C ALA A 349 10.54 -17.58 -22.20
N GLY A 350 10.08 -16.47 -22.81
CA GLY A 350 10.29 -16.19 -24.24
C GLY A 350 11.65 -15.54 -24.57
N ILE A 351 12.32 -14.94 -23.59
CA ILE A 351 13.59 -14.20 -23.80
C ILE A 351 14.82 -15.11 -23.65
N ALA A 352 14.68 -16.25 -22.99
CA ALA A 352 15.77 -17.21 -22.79
C ALA A 352 16.14 -18.03 -24.05
N GLY A 353 15.53 -17.77 -25.19
CA GLY A 353 15.68 -18.54 -26.43
C GLY A 353 16.15 -17.76 -27.67
N GLN A 354 16.71 -16.55 -27.54
CA GLN A 354 17.40 -15.85 -28.64
C GLN A 354 18.85 -15.55 -28.31
#